data_549919410d2fa5844944040d57baeccf
#
_entry.id   549919410d2fa5844944040d57baeccf
#
_cell.length_a   1.000
_cell.length_b   1.000
_cell.length_c   1.000
_cell.angle_alpha   90.00
_cell.angle_beta   90.00
_cell.angle_gamma   90.00
#
_symmetry.space_group_name_H-M   'P 1'
#
loop_
_entity.id
_entity.type
_entity.pdbx_description
1 polymer ?
#
loop_
_entity_poly.entity_id
_entity_poly.type
_entity_poly.pdbx_seq_one_letter_code
_entity_poly.pdbx_strand_id
1 'polypeptide(L)'
;MFIDVDYDKRKKGYKINLAKPNQQTIASISEAYGANYSTFNVPYFIDGLDERVKNENIELIREKMYTKISYNNDDEWLVIDSIEDVGSGDEKYMTVTAFTNVYETSNRKINELNLEVVNPEEYYNAVLNDVAWTIGTIDPLFKDIYRSVELSNVTVLEAIITGAETFGAVLDFDTENKKINLIDMDSRAKYRGLNINYSNFLQSINRKRSVDEMTTRLYVYGSEDLSIENVNPTGMRYLEDFTYFLYPFERDENKDVIKSSHYMSDELAHAILDKNELSEEYQPQIKAMQEEIDGETIEYINETTL
;
A
#
# COMPACT_ATOMS: atom_id res chain seq x y z
N MET A 1 -0.75 7.69 25.45
CA MET A 1 -2.06 7.88 24.81
C MET A 1 -3.09 7.20 25.69
N PHE A 2 -4.01 7.96 26.28
CA PHE A 2 -5.04 7.36 27.11
C PHE A 2 -6.16 6.86 26.19
N ILE A 3 -6.47 5.60 26.30
CA ILE A 3 -7.63 5.00 25.65
C ILE A 3 -8.75 5.06 26.67
N ASP A 4 -9.79 5.80 26.36
CA ASP A 4 -10.98 5.82 27.17
C ASP A 4 -11.74 4.52 26.89
N VAL A 5 -11.66 3.60 27.86
CA VAL A 5 -12.37 2.32 27.80
C VAL A 5 -13.72 2.51 28.45
N ASP A 6 -14.75 2.71 27.65
CA ASP A 6 -16.11 2.80 28.16
C ASP A 6 -16.74 1.39 28.23
N TYR A 7 -17.07 0.95 29.45
CA TYR A 7 -17.67 -0.35 29.68
C TYR A 7 -19.19 -0.27 29.50
N ASP A 8 -19.69 -0.84 28.43
CA ASP A 8 -21.13 -0.97 28.22
C ASP A 8 -21.70 -2.20 28.97
N LYS A 9 -22.19 -1.99 30.21
CA LYS A 9 -22.83 -3.03 31.01
C LYS A 9 -24.00 -3.74 30.34
N ARG A 10 -24.64 -3.11 29.33
CA ARG A 10 -25.79 -3.68 28.63
C ARG A 10 -25.37 -4.70 27.56
N LYS A 11 -24.20 -4.52 26.98
CA LYS A 11 -23.69 -5.37 25.90
C LYS A 11 -22.66 -6.39 26.35
N LYS A 12 -22.28 -6.40 27.63
CA LYS A 12 -21.20 -7.25 28.19
C LYS A 12 -19.89 -7.17 27.38
N GLY A 13 -19.54 -5.98 26.95
CA GLY A 13 -18.34 -5.72 26.18
C GLY A 13 -17.78 -4.34 26.46
N TYR A 14 -16.53 -4.14 26.09
CA TYR A 14 -15.88 -2.85 26.18
C TYR A 14 -16.08 -2.10 24.89
N LYS A 15 -16.51 -0.84 24.99
CA LYS A 15 -16.42 0.11 23.90
C LYS A 15 -15.12 0.87 24.06
N ILE A 16 -14.16 0.59 23.22
CA ILE A 16 -12.88 1.28 23.21
C ILE A 16 -13.02 2.46 22.25
N ASN A 17 -13.04 3.68 22.77
CA ASN A 17 -12.98 4.88 21.97
C ASN A 17 -11.51 5.24 21.76
N LEU A 18 -10.94 4.87 20.65
CA LEU A 18 -9.62 5.34 20.23
C LEU A 18 -9.77 6.75 19.69
N ALA A 19 -9.32 7.74 20.45
CA ALA A 19 -9.27 9.13 19.98
C ALA A 19 -8.33 9.29 18.78
N LYS A 20 -7.34 8.40 18.63
CA LYS A 20 -6.51 8.21 17.43
C LYS A 20 -6.03 6.76 17.44
N PRO A 21 -6.32 5.94 16.44
CA PRO A 21 -5.62 4.69 16.28
C PRO A 21 -4.12 5.01 16.18
N ASN A 22 -3.31 4.35 16.97
CA ASN A 22 -1.88 4.40 16.81
C ASN A 22 -1.60 3.58 15.54
N GLN A 23 -1.72 4.22 14.40
CA GLN A 23 -1.26 3.67 13.13
C GLN A 23 0.25 3.60 13.21
N GLN A 24 0.75 2.60 13.87
CA GLN A 24 2.13 2.18 13.70
C GLN A 24 2.10 0.98 12.79
N THR A 25 2.84 1.11 11.77
CA THR A 25 3.08 0.11 10.76
C THR A 25 3.65 -1.13 11.39
N ILE A 26 3.00 -2.24 11.23
CA ILE A 26 3.62 -3.54 11.44
C ILE A 26 4.70 -3.66 10.37
N ALA A 27 5.93 -3.28 10.72
CA ALA A 27 7.03 -3.19 9.78
C ALA A 27 6.60 -2.43 8.49
N SER A 28 6.99 -2.89 7.34
CA SER A 28 6.59 -2.32 6.06
C SER A 28 5.11 -2.52 5.68
N ILE A 29 4.36 -3.34 6.41
CA ILE A 29 3.01 -3.77 6.01
C ILE A 29 1.98 -2.66 6.20
N SER A 30 1.97 -1.97 7.32
CA SER A 30 0.88 -1.06 7.65
C SER A 30 0.93 0.27 6.90
N GLU A 31 2.10 0.74 6.48
CA GLU A 31 2.19 1.97 5.69
C GLU A 31 1.69 1.78 4.25
N ALA A 32 1.94 0.59 3.68
CA ALA A 32 1.65 0.33 2.29
C ALA A 32 0.33 -0.42 2.06
N TYR A 33 -0.15 -1.19 3.04
CA TYR A 33 -1.20 -2.19 2.78
C TYR A 33 -2.42 -2.11 3.68
N GLY A 34 -2.55 -1.06 4.49
CA GLY A 34 -3.76 -0.78 5.26
C GLY A 34 -4.02 -1.71 6.46
N ALA A 35 -3.08 -2.58 6.81
CA ALA A 35 -3.18 -3.36 8.04
C ALA A 35 -2.75 -2.53 9.24
N ASN A 36 -3.50 -2.60 10.32
CA ASN A 36 -3.30 -1.79 11.52
C ASN A 36 -2.96 -2.67 12.73
N TYR A 37 -2.34 -2.05 13.73
CA TYR A 37 -2.38 -2.61 15.06
C TYR A 37 -2.82 -1.56 16.08
N SER A 38 -3.30 -2.03 17.20
CA SER A 38 -3.70 -1.17 18.30
C SER A 38 -3.18 -1.74 19.62
N THR A 39 -2.73 -0.85 20.48
CA THR A 39 -2.36 -1.18 21.85
C THR A 39 -3.26 -0.39 22.80
N PHE A 40 -3.88 -1.08 23.75
CA PHE A 40 -4.75 -0.46 24.73
C PHE A 40 -4.60 -1.08 26.12
N ASN A 41 -4.89 -0.28 27.13
CA ASN A 41 -4.79 -0.70 28.51
C ASN A 41 -6.18 -1.00 29.11
N VAL A 42 -6.28 -2.13 29.78
CA VAL A 42 -7.50 -2.52 30.51
C VAL A 42 -7.18 -2.55 32.00
N PRO A 43 -7.80 -1.70 32.82
CA PRO A 43 -7.51 -1.65 34.24
C PRO A 43 -8.04 -2.89 34.97
N TYR A 44 -7.24 -3.41 35.92
CA TYR A 44 -7.67 -4.49 36.81
C TYR A 44 -8.75 -4.10 37.80
N PHE A 45 -8.77 -2.81 38.14
CA PHE A 45 -9.75 -2.26 39.04
C PHE A 45 -10.46 -1.08 38.38
N ILE A 46 -11.76 -1.03 38.56
CA ILE A 46 -12.61 0.06 38.10
C ILE A 46 -13.20 0.78 39.31
N ASP A 47 -13.44 2.07 39.20
CA ASP A 47 -14.05 2.85 40.22
C ASP A 47 -15.54 2.42 40.42
N GLY A 48 -15.87 1.90 41.58
CA GLY A 48 -17.25 1.65 42.01
C GLY A 48 -17.86 2.88 42.66
N LEU A 49 -19.06 2.74 43.18
CA LEU A 49 -19.77 3.86 43.82
C LEU A 49 -19.11 4.34 45.13
N ASP A 50 -18.48 3.43 45.85
CA ASP A 50 -17.86 3.74 47.17
C ASP A 50 -16.44 3.17 47.32
N GLU A 51 -16.03 2.26 46.45
CA GLU A 51 -14.71 1.62 46.48
C GLU A 51 -14.27 1.09 45.11
N ARG A 52 -12.96 0.83 44.95
CA ARG A 52 -12.40 0.19 43.77
C ARG A 52 -12.82 -1.28 43.70
N VAL A 53 -13.39 -1.69 42.58
CA VAL A 53 -13.90 -3.05 42.35
C VAL A 53 -13.05 -3.74 41.31
N LYS A 54 -12.77 -5.02 41.52
CA LYS A 54 -12.04 -5.85 40.49
C LYS A 54 -12.85 -5.87 39.19
N ASN A 55 -12.17 -5.64 38.10
CA ASN A 55 -12.74 -5.72 36.78
C ASN A 55 -12.86 -7.19 36.33
N GLU A 56 -14.06 -7.74 36.43
CA GLU A 56 -14.34 -9.15 36.12
C GLU A 56 -14.08 -9.49 34.63
N ASN A 57 -14.10 -8.48 33.74
CA ASN A 57 -13.90 -8.69 32.31
C ASN A 57 -12.45 -8.99 31.92
N ILE A 58 -11.48 -8.76 32.81
CA ILE A 58 -10.08 -9.12 32.57
C ILE A 58 -9.91 -10.61 32.26
N GLU A 59 -10.67 -11.45 32.94
CA GLU A 59 -10.60 -12.90 32.77
C GLU A 59 -11.15 -13.36 31.40
N LEU A 60 -11.90 -12.50 30.71
CA LEU A 60 -12.45 -12.75 29.38
C LEU A 60 -11.50 -12.36 28.25
N ILE A 61 -10.43 -11.62 28.55
CA ILE A 61 -9.48 -11.14 27.53
C ILE A 61 -8.34 -12.15 27.44
N ARG A 62 -8.17 -12.72 26.25
CA ARG A 62 -7.10 -13.71 25.99
C ARG A 62 -6.55 -13.53 24.57
N GLU A 63 -5.35 -14.01 24.38
CA GLU A 63 -4.72 -14.08 23.07
C GLU A 63 -5.59 -14.88 22.07
N LYS A 64 -5.51 -14.51 20.81
CA LYS A 64 -6.30 -15.06 19.69
C LYS A 64 -7.82 -14.77 19.74
N MET A 65 -8.29 -14.02 20.72
CA MET A 65 -9.65 -13.49 20.70
C MET A 65 -9.75 -12.25 19.82
N TYR A 66 -10.94 -12.02 19.30
CA TYR A 66 -11.22 -10.83 18.52
C TYR A 66 -11.61 -9.65 19.41
N THR A 67 -11.15 -8.48 19.01
CA THR A 67 -11.61 -7.20 19.56
C THR A 67 -12.07 -6.30 18.43
N LYS A 68 -13.11 -5.54 18.65
CA LYS A 68 -13.67 -4.60 17.69
C LYS A 68 -13.36 -3.18 18.11
N ILE A 69 -12.81 -2.40 17.20
CA ILE A 69 -12.53 -0.99 17.38
C ILE A 69 -13.47 -0.20 16.47
N SER A 70 -14.16 0.78 17.04
CA SER A 70 -15.03 1.68 16.30
C SER A 70 -14.42 3.08 16.28
N TYR A 71 -14.15 3.61 15.10
CA TYR A 71 -13.60 4.95 14.89
C TYR A 71 -14.29 5.66 13.73
N ASN A 72 -14.84 6.85 13.94
CA ASN A 72 -15.54 7.65 12.93
C ASN A 72 -16.60 6.89 12.11
N ASN A 73 -17.35 6.00 12.75
CA ASN A 73 -18.34 5.09 12.17
C ASN A 73 -17.74 3.94 11.31
N ASP A 74 -16.44 3.81 11.28
CA ASP A 74 -15.79 2.63 10.71
C ASP A 74 -15.46 1.65 11.84
N ASP A 75 -15.84 0.41 11.65
CA ASP A 75 -15.63 -0.68 12.58
C ASP A 75 -14.51 -1.59 12.04
N GLU A 76 -13.48 -1.81 12.84
CA GLU A 76 -12.39 -2.70 12.49
C GLU A 76 -12.26 -3.84 13.50
N TRP A 77 -12.19 -5.06 13.00
CA TRP A 77 -11.93 -6.23 13.80
C TRP A 77 -10.45 -6.57 13.85
N LEU A 78 -9.94 -6.67 15.08
CA LEU A 78 -8.56 -7.04 15.36
C LEU A 78 -8.52 -8.37 16.09
N VAL A 79 -7.40 -9.08 15.95
CA VAL A 79 -7.09 -10.28 16.74
C VAL A 79 -6.06 -9.92 17.81
N ILE A 80 -6.30 -10.31 19.04
CA ILE A 80 -5.37 -10.10 20.15
C ILE A 80 -4.16 -11.00 19.96
N ASP A 81 -2.99 -10.39 19.88
CA ASP A 81 -1.72 -11.08 19.70
C ASP A 81 -0.99 -11.29 21.02
N SER A 82 -0.83 -10.24 21.80
CA SER A 82 -0.11 -10.30 23.07
C SER A 82 -0.79 -9.52 24.16
N ILE A 83 -0.57 -9.99 25.38
CA ILE A 83 -1.10 -9.42 26.61
C ILE A 83 0.05 -9.31 27.60
N GLU A 84 0.23 -8.13 28.18
CA GLU A 84 1.22 -7.84 29.18
C GLU A 84 0.55 -7.30 30.45
N ASP A 85 0.85 -7.91 31.60
CA ASP A 85 0.40 -7.41 32.90
C ASP A 85 1.38 -6.39 33.45
N VAL A 86 0.92 -5.16 33.63
CA VAL A 86 1.72 -4.06 34.12
C VAL A 86 1.22 -3.63 35.49
N GLY A 87 2.10 -3.59 36.48
CA GLY A 87 1.85 -3.07 37.80
C GLY A 87 2.81 -1.95 38.16
N SER A 88 2.30 -0.79 38.52
CA SER A 88 3.10 0.35 38.97
C SER A 88 2.40 1.03 40.15
N GLY A 89 2.96 0.85 41.35
CA GLY A 89 2.36 1.39 42.57
C GLY A 89 0.95 0.85 42.82
N ASP A 90 -0.02 1.74 42.95
CA ASP A 90 -1.42 1.40 43.15
C ASP A 90 -2.20 1.09 41.88
N GLU A 91 -1.55 1.24 40.70
CA GLU A 91 -2.17 0.97 39.41
C GLU A 91 -1.73 -0.39 38.87
N LYS A 92 -2.71 -1.19 38.52
CA LYS A 92 -2.50 -2.45 37.81
C LYS A 92 -3.37 -2.50 36.57
N TYR A 93 -2.79 -2.71 35.41
CA TYR A 93 -3.51 -2.82 34.16
C TYR A 93 -2.90 -3.89 33.27
N MET A 94 -3.73 -4.36 32.35
CA MET A 94 -3.35 -5.27 31.29
C MET A 94 -3.15 -4.46 30.02
N THR A 95 -1.97 -4.52 29.41
CA THR A 95 -1.72 -3.95 28.07
C THR A 95 -2.01 -5.01 27.03
N VAL A 96 -2.92 -4.74 26.15
CA VAL A 96 -3.35 -5.64 25.07
C VAL A 96 -2.86 -5.09 23.75
N THR A 97 -2.15 -5.90 22.98
CA THR A 97 -1.76 -5.57 21.59
C THR A 97 -2.54 -6.46 20.64
N ALA A 98 -3.22 -5.84 19.69
CA ALA A 98 -4.06 -6.53 18.71
C ALA A 98 -3.77 -6.04 17.29
N PHE A 99 -3.82 -6.93 16.33
CA PHE A 99 -3.57 -6.67 14.91
C PHE A 99 -4.84 -6.87 14.09
N THR A 100 -4.95 -6.20 12.96
CA THR A 100 -6.03 -6.44 11.99
C THR A 100 -6.19 -7.95 11.76
N ASN A 101 -7.42 -8.43 11.75
CA ASN A 101 -7.68 -9.86 11.76
C ASN A 101 -7.17 -10.61 10.52
N VAL A 102 -6.80 -9.92 9.44
CA VAL A 102 -6.07 -10.51 8.30
C VAL A 102 -4.74 -11.13 8.72
N TYR A 103 -4.17 -10.69 9.83
CA TYR A 103 -2.93 -11.24 10.38
C TYR A 103 -3.02 -12.73 10.73
N GLU A 104 -4.24 -13.27 10.92
CA GLU A 104 -4.45 -14.71 11.10
C GLU A 104 -3.96 -15.54 9.91
N THR A 105 -3.93 -14.96 8.72
CA THR A 105 -3.44 -15.65 7.51
C THR A 105 -1.94 -15.95 7.56
N SER A 106 -1.19 -15.29 8.46
CA SER A 106 0.22 -15.61 8.73
C SER A 106 0.45 -17.01 9.31
N ASN A 107 -0.59 -17.62 9.89
CA ASN A 107 -0.52 -18.97 10.43
C ASN A 107 -0.59 -20.06 9.34
N ARG A 108 -0.85 -19.72 8.08
CA ARG A 108 -0.88 -20.61 6.94
C ARG A 108 0.31 -20.35 6.03
N LYS A 109 0.89 -21.43 5.50
CA LYS A 109 2.04 -21.39 4.60
C LYS A 109 1.69 -21.92 3.23
N ILE A 110 2.25 -21.29 2.23
CA ILE A 110 2.28 -21.72 0.83
C ILE A 110 3.69 -22.27 0.61
N ASN A 111 3.80 -23.57 0.35
CA ASN A 111 5.10 -24.20 0.12
C ASN A 111 5.65 -23.80 -1.25
N GLU A 112 4.81 -23.90 -2.27
CA GLU A 112 5.14 -23.56 -3.65
C GLU A 112 3.85 -23.19 -4.39
N LEU A 113 3.88 -22.08 -5.11
CA LEU A 113 2.79 -21.63 -5.98
C LEU A 113 3.42 -20.92 -7.17
N ASN A 114 3.26 -21.48 -8.35
CA ASN A 114 3.72 -20.91 -9.61
C ASN A 114 2.52 -20.59 -10.48
N LEU A 115 2.35 -19.30 -10.79
CA LEU A 115 1.24 -18.78 -11.57
C LEU A 115 1.80 -18.06 -12.79
N GLU A 116 1.50 -18.58 -13.97
CA GLU A 116 1.90 -17.99 -15.23
C GLU A 116 0.76 -17.10 -15.77
N VAL A 117 1.06 -15.84 -16.03
CA VAL A 117 0.16 -14.89 -16.69
C VAL A 117 -1.24 -14.84 -16.05
N VAL A 118 -1.31 -14.47 -14.79
CA VAL A 118 -2.58 -14.35 -14.04
C VAL A 118 -2.94 -12.87 -13.78
N ASN A 119 -4.23 -12.60 -13.75
CA ASN A 119 -4.77 -11.32 -13.27
C ASN A 119 -4.90 -11.32 -11.73
N PRO A 120 -5.16 -10.15 -11.09
CA PRO A 120 -5.28 -10.08 -9.64
C PRO A 120 -6.36 -11.00 -9.04
N GLU A 121 -7.49 -11.15 -9.70
CA GLU A 121 -8.58 -12.00 -9.20
C GLU A 121 -8.15 -13.48 -9.14
N GLU A 122 -7.54 -13.98 -10.20
CA GLU A 122 -6.99 -15.32 -10.29
C GLU A 122 -5.89 -15.56 -9.26
N TYR A 123 -4.99 -14.58 -9.11
CA TYR A 123 -3.91 -14.64 -8.12
C TYR A 123 -4.45 -14.76 -6.69
N TYR A 124 -5.33 -13.82 -6.28
CA TYR A 124 -5.85 -13.82 -4.93
C TYR A 124 -6.75 -15.03 -4.65
N ASN A 125 -7.51 -15.51 -5.62
CA ASN A 125 -8.27 -16.75 -5.47
C ASN A 125 -7.36 -17.96 -5.22
N ALA A 126 -6.21 -18.04 -5.88
CA ALA A 126 -5.23 -19.10 -5.64
C ALA A 126 -4.58 -18.99 -4.25
N VAL A 127 -4.17 -17.79 -3.84
CA VAL A 127 -3.52 -17.52 -2.55
C VAL A 127 -4.48 -17.75 -1.37
N LEU A 128 -5.74 -17.37 -1.51
CA LEU A 128 -6.74 -17.41 -0.43
C LEU A 128 -7.54 -18.70 -0.35
N ASN A 129 -7.24 -19.70 -1.17
CA ASN A 129 -8.02 -20.92 -1.30
C ASN A 129 -8.26 -21.67 0.03
N ASP A 130 -7.28 -21.65 0.95
CA ASP A 130 -7.32 -22.41 2.21
C ASP A 130 -7.54 -21.51 3.46
N VAL A 131 -7.97 -20.28 3.28
CA VAL A 131 -8.24 -19.34 4.37
C VAL A 131 -9.64 -18.79 4.32
N ALA A 132 -10.11 -18.22 5.42
CA ALA A 132 -11.46 -17.64 5.51
C ALA A 132 -11.61 -16.28 4.81
N TRP A 133 -10.55 -15.76 4.21
CA TRP A 133 -10.55 -14.52 3.48
C TRP A 133 -10.84 -14.74 1.99
N THR A 134 -11.50 -13.78 1.37
CA THR A 134 -11.84 -13.82 -0.06
C THR A 134 -11.48 -12.49 -0.71
N ILE A 135 -11.31 -12.51 -2.03
CA ILE A 135 -11.17 -11.25 -2.79
C ILE A 135 -12.51 -10.51 -2.79
N GLY A 136 -12.44 -9.20 -2.56
CA GLY A 136 -13.57 -8.30 -2.59
C GLY A 136 -13.63 -7.49 -3.88
N THR A 137 -13.59 -6.16 -3.75
CA THR A 137 -13.62 -5.25 -4.90
C THR A 137 -12.22 -5.07 -5.47
N ILE A 138 -12.09 -5.14 -6.78
CA ILE A 138 -10.88 -4.81 -7.53
C ILE A 138 -11.17 -3.59 -8.37
N ASP A 139 -10.38 -2.52 -8.18
CA ASP A 139 -10.51 -1.32 -9.01
C ASP A 139 -10.29 -1.66 -10.49
N PRO A 140 -11.06 -1.03 -11.42
CA PRO A 140 -11.02 -1.38 -12.84
C PRO A 140 -9.62 -1.34 -13.47
N LEU A 141 -8.75 -0.46 -12.98
CA LEU A 141 -7.37 -0.32 -13.45
C LEU A 141 -6.58 -1.63 -13.38
N PHE A 142 -6.87 -2.48 -12.39
CA PHE A 142 -6.09 -3.71 -12.16
C PHE A 142 -6.63 -4.93 -12.90
N LYS A 143 -7.84 -4.88 -13.47
CA LYS A 143 -8.51 -6.06 -14.05
C LYS A 143 -7.79 -6.66 -15.24
N ASP A 144 -7.15 -5.78 -16.03
CA ASP A 144 -6.48 -6.17 -17.28
C ASP A 144 -4.95 -6.20 -17.11
N ILE A 145 -4.47 -6.21 -15.86
CA ILE A 145 -3.04 -6.37 -15.57
C ILE A 145 -2.73 -7.84 -15.35
N TYR A 146 -1.85 -8.39 -16.17
CA TYR A 146 -1.41 -9.78 -16.07
C TYR A 146 0.05 -9.84 -15.62
N ARG A 147 0.36 -10.75 -14.69
CA ARG A 147 1.71 -10.95 -14.15
C ARG A 147 1.97 -12.44 -13.94
N SER A 148 3.23 -12.83 -14.03
CA SER A 148 3.68 -14.15 -13.58
C SER A 148 4.23 -14.00 -12.17
N VAL A 149 3.82 -14.88 -11.26
CA VAL A 149 4.23 -14.83 -9.85
C VAL A 149 4.65 -16.22 -9.41
N GLU A 150 5.82 -16.29 -8.82
CA GLU A 150 6.37 -17.50 -8.23
C GLU A 150 6.57 -17.27 -6.73
N LEU A 151 5.93 -18.10 -5.90
CA LEU A 151 6.00 -18.04 -4.46
C LEU A 151 6.56 -19.35 -3.92
N SER A 152 7.51 -19.26 -2.99
CA SER A 152 8.12 -20.42 -2.36
C SER A 152 8.31 -20.19 -0.86
N ASN A 153 7.74 -21.08 -0.05
CA ASN A 153 7.87 -21.10 1.41
C ASN A 153 7.50 -19.78 2.11
N VAL A 154 6.41 -19.16 1.67
CA VAL A 154 5.88 -17.90 2.23
C VAL A 154 4.61 -18.14 3.03
N THR A 155 4.26 -17.23 3.93
CA THR A 155 2.94 -17.23 4.58
C THR A 155 1.88 -16.68 3.62
N VAL A 156 0.60 -17.01 3.85
CA VAL A 156 -0.49 -16.44 3.06
C VAL A 156 -0.53 -14.90 3.21
N LEU A 157 -0.20 -14.36 4.38
CA LEU A 157 -0.13 -12.91 4.57
C LEU A 157 0.97 -12.28 3.69
N GLU A 158 2.17 -12.87 3.66
CA GLU A 158 3.24 -12.41 2.78
C GLU A 158 2.84 -12.52 1.30
N ALA A 159 2.16 -13.58 0.90
CA ALA A 159 1.64 -13.72 -0.45
C ALA A 159 0.60 -12.64 -0.78
N ILE A 160 -0.30 -12.30 0.14
CA ILE A 160 -1.26 -11.20 -0.03
C ILE A 160 -0.52 -9.88 -0.33
N ILE A 161 0.55 -9.60 0.41
CA ILE A 161 1.36 -8.39 0.26
C ILE A 161 2.12 -8.40 -1.06
N THR A 162 2.79 -9.52 -1.37
CA THR A 162 3.51 -9.69 -2.65
C THR A 162 2.58 -9.46 -3.86
N GLY A 163 1.32 -9.90 -3.75
CA GLY A 163 0.32 -9.62 -4.78
C GLY A 163 0.07 -8.11 -4.95
N ALA A 164 -0.08 -7.38 -3.86
CA ALA A 164 -0.28 -5.93 -3.91
C ALA A 164 0.93 -5.21 -4.56
N GLU A 165 2.14 -5.59 -4.19
CA GLU A 165 3.39 -5.07 -4.78
C GLU A 165 3.48 -5.39 -6.27
N THR A 166 3.18 -6.63 -6.65
CA THR A 166 3.28 -7.11 -8.03
C THR A 166 2.33 -6.39 -8.97
N PHE A 167 1.11 -6.11 -8.50
CA PHE A 167 0.09 -5.41 -9.29
C PHE A 167 0.08 -3.89 -9.08
N GLY A 168 0.88 -3.36 -8.14
CA GLY A 168 0.91 -1.94 -7.81
C GLY A 168 -0.34 -1.42 -7.12
N ALA A 169 -1.06 -2.31 -6.43
CA ALA A 169 -2.32 -1.99 -5.75
C ALA A 169 -2.10 -1.70 -4.27
N VAL A 170 -3.03 -0.96 -3.68
CA VAL A 170 -3.14 -0.81 -2.22
C VAL A 170 -4.24 -1.72 -1.71
N LEU A 171 -3.96 -2.40 -0.60
CA LEU A 171 -4.92 -3.28 0.06
C LEU A 171 -5.83 -2.49 1.00
N ASP A 172 -7.10 -2.81 0.96
CA ASP A 172 -8.10 -2.35 1.92
C ASP A 172 -8.83 -3.58 2.47
N PHE A 173 -8.83 -3.73 3.78
CA PHE A 173 -9.35 -4.92 4.43
C PHE A 173 -10.74 -4.66 5.02
N ASP A 174 -11.75 -5.30 4.44
CA ASP A 174 -13.07 -5.43 5.08
C ASP A 174 -12.99 -6.52 6.15
N THR A 175 -12.68 -6.10 7.36
CA THR A 175 -12.42 -7.00 8.49
C THR A 175 -13.68 -7.69 9.02
N GLU A 176 -14.87 -7.14 8.76
CA GLU A 176 -16.14 -7.72 9.15
C GLU A 176 -16.52 -8.89 8.24
N ASN A 177 -16.37 -8.71 6.92
CA ASN A 177 -16.73 -9.73 5.93
C ASN A 177 -15.53 -10.56 5.47
N LYS A 178 -14.33 -10.32 6.01
CA LYS A 178 -13.06 -10.96 5.63
C LYS A 178 -12.80 -10.88 4.13
N LYS A 179 -12.86 -9.66 3.58
CA LYS A 179 -12.58 -9.40 2.17
C LYS A 179 -11.36 -8.51 1.99
N ILE A 180 -10.61 -8.79 0.94
CA ILE A 180 -9.46 -7.99 0.51
C ILE A 180 -9.89 -7.20 -0.71
N ASN A 181 -9.87 -5.88 -0.63
CA ASN A 181 -10.13 -5.00 -1.75
C ASN A 181 -8.80 -4.46 -2.30
N LEU A 182 -8.70 -4.39 -3.62
CA LEU A 182 -7.57 -3.80 -4.33
C LEU A 182 -7.94 -2.41 -4.82
N ILE A 183 -7.20 -1.41 -4.36
CA ILE A 183 -7.53 -0.01 -4.55
C ILE A 183 -6.41 0.67 -5.32
N ASP A 184 -6.79 1.49 -6.29
CA ASP A 184 -5.93 2.49 -6.87
C ASP A 184 -5.95 3.75 -6.00
N MET A 185 -4.78 4.12 -5.44
CA MET A 185 -4.66 5.31 -4.60
C MET A 185 -4.94 6.59 -5.35
N ASP A 186 -4.55 6.68 -6.61
CA ASP A 186 -4.74 7.89 -7.40
C ASP A 186 -6.23 8.12 -7.71
N SER A 187 -6.98 7.06 -7.94
CA SER A 187 -8.44 7.14 -8.15
C SER A 187 -9.19 7.58 -6.89
N ARG A 188 -8.66 7.27 -5.70
CA ARG A 188 -9.24 7.65 -4.40
C ARG A 188 -8.72 8.96 -3.84
N ALA A 189 -7.61 9.47 -4.32
CA ALA A 189 -7.00 10.73 -3.89
C ALA A 189 -7.86 11.94 -4.29
N LYS A 190 -8.99 12.12 -3.61
CA LYS A 190 -9.86 13.28 -3.82
C LYS A 190 -9.52 14.38 -2.82
N TYR A 191 -9.21 15.57 -3.34
CA TYR A 191 -9.10 16.76 -2.52
C TYR A 191 -10.43 17.02 -1.80
N ARG A 192 -10.43 16.93 -0.47
CA ARG A 192 -11.62 17.13 0.38
C ARG A 192 -11.67 18.52 1.03
N GLY A 193 -10.92 19.48 0.50
CA GLY A 193 -10.88 20.85 1.03
C GLY A 193 -10.01 21.03 2.27
N LEU A 194 -9.25 19.99 2.69
CA LEU A 194 -8.38 20.08 3.86
C LEU A 194 -6.95 20.44 3.44
N ASN A 195 -6.47 21.60 3.89
CA ASN A 195 -5.07 21.99 3.77
C ASN A 195 -4.34 21.76 5.10
N ILE A 196 -3.27 20.96 5.04
CA ILE A 196 -2.39 20.73 6.20
C ILE A 196 -1.21 21.72 6.10
N ASN A 197 -1.15 22.65 7.04
CA ASN A 197 -0.08 23.63 7.15
C ASN A 197 0.24 23.92 8.62
N TYR A 198 1.27 24.74 8.90
CA TYR A 198 1.69 25.05 10.27
C TYR A 198 0.64 25.74 11.12
N SER A 199 -0.33 26.41 10.53
CA SER A 199 -1.46 27.01 11.26
C SER A 199 -2.59 26.03 11.49
N ASN A 200 -2.64 24.92 10.73
CA ASN A 200 -3.70 23.91 10.79
C ASN A 200 -3.08 22.51 10.74
N PHE A 201 -3.20 21.75 11.81
CA PHE A 201 -2.92 20.31 11.90
C PHE A 201 -1.45 19.88 11.75
N LEU A 202 -0.55 20.70 11.17
CA LEU A 202 0.86 20.35 11.05
C LEU A 202 1.63 20.74 12.32
N GLN A 203 2.04 19.76 13.11
CA GLN A 203 2.89 19.99 14.28
C GLN A 203 4.36 20.05 13.94
N SER A 204 4.81 19.13 13.09
CA SER A 204 6.19 19.10 12.59
C SER A 204 6.26 18.39 11.26
N ILE A 205 7.23 18.75 10.45
CA ILE A 205 7.58 18.06 9.21
C ILE A 205 9.09 17.87 9.16
N ASN A 206 9.52 16.65 8.90
CA ASN A 206 10.91 16.34 8.62
C ASN A 206 11.01 15.85 7.18
N ARG A 207 11.79 16.55 6.36
CA ARG A 207 12.02 16.20 4.96
C ARG A 207 13.48 15.81 4.76
N LYS A 208 13.74 14.53 4.58
CA LYS A 208 15.06 14.03 4.17
C LYS A 208 15.07 13.87 2.65
N ARG A 209 16.14 14.34 2.01
CA ARG A 209 16.43 14.07 0.58
C ARG A 209 17.72 13.28 0.53
N SER A 210 17.74 12.22 -0.23
CA SER A 210 18.94 11.42 -0.55
C SER A 210 19.00 11.23 -2.06
N VAL A 211 20.21 11.14 -2.59
CA VAL A 211 20.50 10.86 -4.00
C VAL A 211 21.17 9.49 -4.16
N ASP A 212 21.29 8.72 -3.08
CA ASP A 212 22.06 7.47 -3.05
C ASP A 212 21.51 6.42 -4.01
N GLU A 213 20.20 6.45 -4.26
CA GLU A 213 19.50 5.50 -5.15
C GLU A 213 19.03 6.15 -6.46
N MET A 214 19.49 7.37 -6.74
CA MET A 214 19.09 8.06 -7.97
C MET A 214 19.74 7.42 -9.19
N THR A 215 18.92 6.98 -10.13
CA THR A 215 19.34 6.39 -11.40
C THR A 215 18.90 7.29 -12.55
N THR A 216 19.85 7.70 -13.42
CA THR A 216 19.57 8.52 -14.59
C THR A 216 19.42 7.69 -15.87
N ARG A 217 19.87 6.46 -15.85
CA ARG A 217 19.73 5.51 -16.96
C ARG A 217 19.37 4.13 -16.42
N LEU A 218 18.22 3.61 -16.85
CA LEU A 218 17.70 2.30 -16.45
C LEU A 218 17.67 1.36 -17.64
N TYR A 219 18.38 0.24 -17.55
CA TYR A 219 18.27 -0.87 -18.49
C TYR A 219 17.21 -1.86 -18.01
N VAL A 220 16.29 -2.19 -18.89
CA VAL A 220 15.21 -3.13 -18.58
C VAL A 220 15.34 -4.36 -19.46
N TYR A 221 15.41 -5.53 -18.83
CA TYR A 221 15.49 -6.82 -19.48
C TYR A 221 14.34 -7.71 -19.03
N GLY A 222 13.74 -8.42 -19.98
CA GLY A 222 12.77 -9.46 -19.70
C GLY A 222 13.40 -10.85 -19.77
N SER A 223 12.57 -11.90 -19.75
CA SER A 223 13.02 -13.28 -19.96
C SER A 223 13.56 -13.45 -21.40
N GLU A 224 14.55 -14.34 -21.59
CA GLU A 224 15.10 -14.70 -22.89
C GLU A 224 15.64 -13.51 -23.70
N ASP A 225 16.38 -12.60 -23.05
CA ASP A 225 16.95 -11.38 -23.65
C ASP A 225 15.91 -10.38 -24.22
N LEU A 226 14.65 -10.48 -23.86
CA LEU A 226 13.65 -9.46 -24.17
C LEU A 226 14.12 -8.11 -23.63
N SER A 227 14.06 -7.09 -24.45
CA SER A 227 14.38 -5.71 -24.06
C SER A 227 13.21 -4.78 -24.37
N ILE A 228 13.25 -3.58 -23.80
CA ILE A 228 12.24 -2.55 -24.08
C ILE A 228 12.42 -1.87 -25.43
N GLU A 229 13.39 -2.31 -26.25
CA GLU A 229 13.76 -1.67 -27.51
C GLU A 229 12.56 -1.47 -28.45
N ASN A 230 11.67 -2.47 -28.51
CA ASN A 230 10.51 -2.45 -29.40
C ASN A 230 9.36 -1.55 -28.90
N VAL A 231 9.27 -1.30 -27.59
CA VAL A 231 8.20 -0.49 -26.97
C VAL A 231 8.70 0.87 -26.50
N ASN A 232 10.01 1.08 -26.51
CA ASN A 232 10.61 2.36 -26.15
C ASN A 232 10.53 3.32 -27.34
N PRO A 233 9.88 4.49 -27.23
CA PRO A 233 9.76 5.47 -28.31
C PRO A 233 11.10 5.89 -28.92
N THR A 234 12.18 5.80 -28.16
CA THR A 234 13.54 6.13 -28.63
C THR A 234 14.25 4.99 -29.35
N GLY A 235 13.67 3.77 -29.36
CA GLY A 235 14.31 2.57 -29.91
C GLY A 235 15.55 2.12 -29.14
N MET A 236 15.78 2.62 -27.93
CA MET A 236 16.92 2.27 -27.09
C MET A 236 16.55 1.20 -26.07
N ARG A 237 17.56 0.39 -25.65
CA ARG A 237 17.41 -0.64 -24.62
C ARG A 237 17.36 -0.11 -23.19
N TYR A 238 17.30 1.21 -23.03
CA TYR A 238 17.32 1.89 -21.75
C TYR A 238 16.39 3.10 -21.76
N LEU A 239 15.93 3.46 -20.57
CA LEU A 239 15.25 4.73 -20.31
C LEU A 239 16.25 5.72 -19.71
N GLU A 240 16.15 6.99 -20.10
CA GLU A 240 16.96 8.06 -19.54
C GLU A 240 16.08 9.19 -19.01
N ASP A 241 16.38 9.63 -17.80
CA ASP A 241 15.79 10.82 -17.20
C ASP A 241 16.88 11.66 -16.53
N PHE A 242 17.08 12.86 -17.05
CA PHE A 242 18.02 13.86 -16.54
C PHE A 242 17.30 15.08 -15.97
N THR A 243 15.99 15.05 -15.80
CA THR A 243 15.16 16.18 -15.36
C THR A 243 15.64 16.77 -14.03
N TYR A 244 16.13 15.94 -13.11
CA TYR A 244 16.71 16.39 -11.86
C TYR A 244 17.85 17.39 -12.03
N PHE A 245 18.69 17.20 -13.03
CA PHE A 245 19.88 18.01 -13.30
C PHE A 245 19.58 19.27 -14.12
N LEU A 246 18.33 19.45 -14.57
CA LEU A 246 17.91 20.72 -15.18
C LEU A 246 17.84 21.87 -14.18
N TYR A 247 17.65 21.57 -12.88
CA TYR A 247 17.45 22.58 -11.86
C TYR A 247 18.61 23.60 -11.77
N PRO A 248 18.35 24.92 -11.69
CA PRO A 248 17.05 25.61 -11.75
C PRO A 248 16.72 26.15 -13.16
N PHE A 249 17.11 25.43 -14.23
CA PHE A 249 16.98 25.87 -15.60
C PHE A 249 15.55 26.30 -15.93
N GLU A 250 15.41 27.51 -16.48
CA GLU A 250 14.16 28.07 -16.96
C GLU A 250 14.41 28.77 -18.30
N ARG A 251 13.49 28.58 -19.25
CA ARG A 251 13.48 29.29 -20.55
C ARG A 251 12.10 29.90 -20.82
N ASP A 252 12.08 30.97 -21.64
CA ASP A 252 10.83 31.58 -22.08
C ASP A 252 10.24 30.86 -23.32
N GLU A 253 9.12 31.39 -23.83
CA GLU A 253 8.44 30.88 -25.02
C GLU A 253 9.29 30.99 -26.30
N ASN A 254 10.26 31.90 -26.32
CA ASN A 254 11.19 32.07 -27.45
C ASN A 254 12.42 31.19 -27.32
N LYS A 255 12.49 30.35 -26.26
CA LYS A 255 13.61 29.52 -25.88
C LYS A 255 14.84 30.31 -25.38
N ASP A 256 14.68 31.60 -25.00
CA ASP A 256 15.73 32.37 -24.35
C ASP A 256 15.89 31.93 -22.89
N VAL A 257 17.13 31.80 -22.42
CA VAL A 257 17.43 31.32 -21.07
C VAL A 257 17.13 32.39 -20.04
N ILE A 258 16.23 32.10 -19.11
CA ILE A 258 15.92 32.93 -17.95
C ILE A 258 16.85 32.59 -16.77
N LYS A 259 17.09 31.29 -16.55
CA LYS A 259 18.01 30.78 -15.52
C LYS A 259 18.77 29.59 -16.05
N SER A 260 20.09 29.56 -15.84
CA SER A 260 20.96 28.45 -16.20
C SER A 260 20.90 27.32 -15.16
N SER A 261 21.12 26.09 -15.62
CA SER A 261 21.29 24.94 -14.74
C SER A 261 22.54 25.06 -13.88
N HIS A 262 22.50 24.52 -12.66
CA HIS A 262 23.70 24.40 -11.82
C HIS A 262 24.57 23.20 -12.19
N TYR A 263 24.07 22.28 -13.02
CA TYR A 263 24.70 20.98 -13.24
C TYR A 263 25.16 20.76 -14.68
N MET A 264 24.63 21.52 -15.65
CA MET A 264 24.93 21.32 -17.07
C MET A 264 24.93 22.64 -17.85
N SER A 265 25.43 22.62 -19.07
CA SER A 265 25.36 23.79 -19.94
C SER A 265 23.96 24.07 -20.44
N ASP A 266 23.70 25.32 -20.83
CA ASP A 266 22.39 25.73 -21.32
C ASP A 266 21.99 25.00 -22.60
N GLU A 267 22.97 24.73 -23.50
CA GLU A 267 22.72 23.97 -24.72
C GLU A 267 22.23 22.54 -24.40
N LEU A 268 22.86 21.87 -23.43
CA LEU A 268 22.43 20.53 -23.02
C LEU A 268 21.07 20.55 -22.35
N ALA A 269 20.80 21.55 -21.50
CA ALA A 269 19.51 21.72 -20.83
C ALA A 269 18.39 21.95 -21.86
N HIS A 270 18.63 22.78 -22.88
CA HIS A 270 17.70 22.95 -23.99
C HIS A 270 17.43 21.64 -24.73
N ALA A 271 18.50 20.90 -25.09
CA ALA A 271 18.35 19.63 -25.81
C ALA A 271 17.53 18.60 -25.04
N ILE A 272 17.69 18.54 -23.71
CA ILE A 272 16.90 17.63 -22.86
C ILE A 272 15.43 18.04 -22.83
N LEU A 273 15.11 19.33 -22.67
CA LEU A 273 13.75 19.82 -22.69
C LEU A 273 13.10 19.60 -24.06
N ASP A 274 13.79 19.93 -25.14
CA ASP A 274 13.30 19.73 -26.52
C ASP A 274 13.02 18.25 -26.80
N LYS A 275 13.89 17.34 -26.34
CA LYS A 275 13.68 15.90 -26.43
C LYS A 275 12.42 15.47 -25.68
N ASN A 276 12.23 15.99 -24.46
CA ASN A 276 11.07 15.63 -23.64
C ASN A 276 9.76 16.14 -24.27
N GLU A 277 9.74 17.38 -24.74
CA GLU A 277 8.59 17.96 -25.45
C GLU A 277 8.23 17.14 -26.71
N LEU A 278 9.23 16.79 -27.52
CA LEU A 278 9.03 15.93 -28.70
C LEU A 278 8.54 14.53 -28.32
N SER A 279 9.09 13.95 -27.26
CA SER A 279 8.64 12.64 -26.77
C SER A 279 7.18 12.65 -26.35
N GLU A 280 6.74 13.68 -25.62
CA GLU A 280 5.34 13.83 -25.22
C GLU A 280 4.41 14.03 -26.43
N GLU A 281 4.84 14.81 -27.43
CA GLU A 281 4.07 15.06 -28.65
C GLU A 281 3.86 13.79 -29.49
N TYR A 282 4.90 12.97 -29.63
CA TYR A 282 4.84 11.78 -30.47
C TYR A 282 4.39 10.51 -29.76
N GLN A 283 4.39 10.47 -28.43
CA GLN A 283 4.01 9.29 -27.66
C GLN A 283 2.61 8.73 -28.00
N PRO A 284 1.56 9.54 -28.17
CA PRO A 284 0.25 9.02 -28.58
C PRO A 284 0.25 8.36 -29.97
N GLN A 285 1.04 8.89 -30.90
CA GLN A 285 1.15 8.35 -32.25
C GLN A 285 1.91 7.02 -32.27
N ILE A 286 3.00 6.94 -31.52
CA ILE A 286 3.80 5.71 -31.36
C ILE A 286 2.93 4.62 -30.71
N LYS A 287 2.17 4.97 -29.68
CA LYS A 287 1.25 4.02 -29.02
C LYS A 287 0.18 3.51 -30.00
N ALA A 288 -0.44 4.38 -30.79
CA ALA A 288 -1.45 3.98 -31.76
C ALA A 288 -0.87 3.05 -32.84
N MET A 289 0.34 3.34 -33.34
CA MET A 289 1.04 2.48 -34.30
C MET A 289 1.40 1.11 -33.69
N GLN A 290 1.80 1.08 -32.43
CA GLN A 290 2.12 -0.17 -31.74
C GLN A 290 0.87 -1.05 -31.58
N GLU A 291 -0.24 -0.45 -31.17
CA GLU A 291 -1.54 -1.15 -31.06
C GLU A 291 -1.99 -1.75 -32.40
N GLU A 292 -1.73 -1.05 -33.53
CA GLU A 292 -2.02 -1.54 -34.88
C GLU A 292 -1.13 -2.74 -35.24
N ILE A 293 0.17 -2.66 -34.98
CA ILE A 293 1.13 -3.75 -35.23
C ILE A 293 0.77 -4.98 -34.38
N ASP A 294 0.46 -4.80 -33.11
CA ASP A 294 0.08 -5.89 -32.22
C ASP A 294 -1.23 -6.56 -32.67
N GLY A 295 -2.20 -5.77 -33.15
CA GLY A 295 -3.45 -6.26 -33.75
C GLY A 295 -3.22 -7.12 -34.98
N GLU A 296 -2.42 -6.65 -35.93
CA GLU A 296 -2.05 -7.42 -37.14
C GLU A 296 -1.30 -8.70 -36.81
N THR A 297 -0.41 -8.69 -35.83
CA THR A 297 0.34 -9.86 -35.39
C THR A 297 -0.58 -10.95 -34.82
N ILE A 298 -1.59 -10.58 -34.03
CA ILE A 298 -2.58 -11.51 -33.49
C ILE A 298 -3.43 -12.12 -34.60
N GLU A 299 -3.84 -11.33 -35.59
CA GLU A 299 -4.62 -11.81 -36.73
C GLU A 299 -3.84 -12.82 -37.55
N TYR A 300 -2.55 -12.57 -37.83
CA TYR A 300 -1.64 -13.47 -38.54
C TYR A 300 -1.42 -14.81 -37.80
N ILE A 301 -1.28 -14.78 -36.47
CA ILE A 301 -1.12 -16.00 -35.67
C ILE A 301 -2.39 -16.83 -35.71
N ASN A 302 -3.57 -16.22 -35.65
CA ASN A 302 -4.84 -16.92 -35.72
C ASN A 302 -5.10 -17.57 -37.08
N GLU A 303 -4.69 -16.94 -38.18
CA GLU A 303 -4.81 -17.49 -39.53
C GLU A 303 -3.87 -18.67 -39.79
N THR A 304 -2.69 -18.69 -39.15
CA THR A 304 -1.70 -19.77 -39.31
C THR A 304 -1.95 -20.98 -38.42
N THR A 305 -2.86 -20.90 -37.47
CA THR A 305 -3.17 -21.97 -36.51
C THR A 305 -4.44 -22.78 -36.91
N LEU A 306 -5.12 -22.43 -37.99
CA LEU A 306 -6.23 -23.14 -38.61
C LEU A 306 -5.74 -24.06 -39.72
#